data_b158bc73b862529014dcec82b692cda7
#
_entry.id   b158bc73b862529014dcec82b692cda7
#
_cell.length_a   1.000
_cell.length_b   1.000
_cell.length_c   1.000
_cell.angle_alpha   90.00
_cell.angle_beta   90.00
_cell.angle_gamma   90.00
#
_symmetry.space_group_name_H-M   'P 1'
#
loop_
_entity.id
_entity.type
_entity.pdbx_description
1 polymer ?
#
loop_
_entity_poly.entity_id
_entity_poly.type
_entity_poly.pdbx_seq_one_letter_code
_entity_poly.pdbx_strand_id
1 'polypeptide(L)'
;MDRNGRAHRGFTMVELMIVVGIIGILSSIAIPGYQRITARSHRSEVATIVSKFRLYFKNLHDNQGTFSTAQTLAPSAASAVNPSPAILPGQPSPWMSNAAGWTDLPFPPEGSIRLRYWYTIGAADNDGRVHDVTLQACGSFPGFGPNTIPCTGGMTGNYLYTELLHGNGTYDVVELPDF
;
A
#
# COMPACT_ATOMS: atom_id res chain seq x y z
N MET A 1 5.34 -0.06 -69.59
CA MET A 1 4.69 0.17 -68.32
C MET A 1 4.53 -1.18 -67.63
N ASP A 2 5.54 -1.59 -66.89
CA ASP A 2 5.51 -2.85 -66.07
C ASP A 2 4.90 -2.63 -64.74
N ARG A 3 3.70 -3.16 -64.51
CA ARG A 3 3.07 -3.25 -63.22
C ARG A 3 3.59 -4.52 -62.51
N ASN A 4 4.68 -4.41 -61.79
CA ASN A 4 5.11 -5.44 -60.85
C ASN A 4 4.05 -5.61 -59.72
N GLY A 5 3.09 -6.50 -60.00
CA GLY A 5 2.14 -6.97 -58.99
C GLY A 5 2.88 -7.79 -57.95
N ARG A 6 3.26 -7.16 -56.81
CA ARG A 6 3.74 -7.89 -55.62
C ARG A 6 2.60 -8.77 -55.13
N ALA A 7 2.73 -10.07 -55.32
CA ALA A 7 1.82 -11.06 -54.75
C ALA A 7 1.89 -10.92 -53.19
N HIS A 8 0.83 -10.43 -52.60
CA HIS A 8 0.68 -10.45 -51.17
C HIS A 8 0.47 -11.91 -50.73
N ARG A 9 1.49 -12.52 -50.13
CA ARG A 9 1.36 -13.82 -49.52
C ARG A 9 0.47 -13.66 -48.27
N GLY A 10 -0.69 -14.28 -48.29
CA GLY A 10 -1.58 -14.37 -47.14
C GLY A 10 -1.01 -15.33 -46.10
N PHE A 11 -1.32 -15.08 -44.84
CA PHE A 11 -0.99 -15.98 -43.72
C PHE A 11 -1.79 -17.28 -43.82
N THR A 12 -1.15 -18.40 -43.56
CA THR A 12 -1.84 -19.71 -43.53
C THR A 12 -2.53 -19.89 -42.18
N MET A 13 -3.64 -20.64 -42.16
CA MET A 13 -4.33 -20.99 -40.92
C MET A 13 -3.42 -21.74 -39.94
N VAL A 14 -2.53 -22.57 -40.45
CA VAL A 14 -1.58 -23.35 -39.67
C VAL A 14 -0.54 -22.44 -38.97
N GLU A 15 -0.01 -21.44 -39.65
CA GLU A 15 0.90 -20.45 -39.06
C GLU A 15 0.25 -19.70 -37.90
N LEU A 16 -1.02 -19.30 -38.06
CA LEU A 16 -1.76 -18.63 -37.00
C LEU A 16 -1.96 -19.56 -35.78
N MET A 17 -2.31 -20.83 -36.01
CA MET A 17 -2.51 -21.81 -34.92
C MET A 17 -1.23 -22.06 -34.13
N ILE A 18 -0.07 -22.17 -34.80
CA ILE A 18 1.22 -22.34 -34.11
C ILE A 18 1.55 -21.11 -33.27
N VAL A 19 1.38 -19.91 -33.81
CA VAL A 19 1.67 -18.66 -33.10
C VAL A 19 0.80 -18.53 -31.83
N VAL A 20 -0.51 -18.78 -31.96
CA VAL A 20 -1.42 -18.71 -30.80
C VAL A 20 -1.05 -19.78 -29.77
N GLY A 21 -0.66 -20.98 -30.20
CA GLY A 21 -0.20 -22.04 -29.29
C GLY A 21 1.05 -21.61 -28.48
N ILE A 22 2.04 -21.03 -29.14
CA ILE A 22 3.26 -20.54 -28.47
C ILE A 22 2.94 -19.40 -27.50
N ILE A 23 2.13 -18.42 -27.92
CA ILE A 23 1.71 -17.30 -27.05
C ILE A 23 0.95 -17.83 -25.82
N GLY A 24 0.08 -18.82 -25.98
CA GLY A 24 -0.64 -19.44 -24.87
C GLY A 24 0.28 -20.05 -23.83
N ILE A 25 1.30 -20.78 -24.25
CA ILE A 25 2.31 -21.38 -23.34
C ILE A 25 3.11 -20.29 -22.63
N LEU A 26 3.61 -19.30 -23.38
CA LEU A 26 4.39 -18.22 -22.79
C LEU A 26 3.57 -17.38 -21.78
N SER A 27 2.31 -17.10 -22.10
CA SER A 27 1.41 -16.35 -21.24
C SER A 27 1.14 -17.06 -19.92
N SER A 28 1.07 -18.39 -19.92
CA SER A 28 0.81 -19.18 -18.71
C SER A 28 1.91 -19.02 -17.65
N ILE A 29 3.14 -18.74 -18.06
CA ILE A 29 4.30 -18.53 -17.18
C ILE A 29 4.47 -17.02 -16.86
N ALA A 30 4.21 -16.15 -17.84
CA ALA A 30 4.45 -14.72 -17.71
C ALA A 30 3.47 -14.05 -16.75
N ILE A 31 2.19 -14.44 -16.76
CA ILE A 31 1.14 -13.79 -15.94
C ILE A 31 1.42 -13.89 -14.45
N PRO A 32 1.66 -15.08 -13.85
CA PRO A 32 1.94 -15.18 -12.41
C PRO A 32 3.27 -14.50 -12.03
N GLY A 33 4.26 -14.50 -12.92
CA GLY A 33 5.51 -13.78 -12.71
C GLY A 33 5.29 -12.27 -12.60
N TYR A 34 4.53 -11.70 -13.51
CA TYR A 34 4.18 -10.29 -13.51
C TYR A 34 3.41 -9.87 -12.24
N GLN A 35 2.45 -10.67 -11.80
CA GLN A 35 1.66 -10.40 -10.58
C GLN A 35 2.56 -10.33 -9.34
N ARG A 36 3.52 -11.24 -9.19
CA ARG A 36 4.49 -11.20 -8.06
C ARG A 36 5.38 -9.96 -8.08
N ILE A 37 5.85 -9.55 -9.26
CA ILE A 37 6.68 -8.34 -9.39
C ILE A 37 5.87 -7.09 -9.01
N THR A 38 4.63 -7.01 -9.48
CA THR A 38 3.74 -5.89 -9.17
C THR A 38 3.44 -5.82 -7.66
N ALA A 39 3.19 -6.94 -7.01
CA ALA A 39 2.97 -6.99 -5.56
C ALA A 39 4.21 -6.52 -4.78
N ARG A 40 5.40 -6.95 -5.16
CA ARG A 40 6.66 -6.46 -4.54
C ARG A 40 6.84 -4.96 -4.71
N SER A 41 6.47 -4.41 -5.86
CA SER A 41 6.51 -2.97 -6.10
C SER A 41 5.56 -2.21 -5.17
N HIS A 42 4.36 -2.73 -4.93
CA HIS A 42 3.41 -2.11 -4.00
C HIS A 42 3.88 -2.21 -2.54
N ARG A 43 4.56 -3.30 -2.16
CA ARG A 43 5.14 -3.42 -0.81
C ARG A 43 6.26 -2.40 -0.55
N SER A 44 7.00 -1.98 -1.56
CA SER A 44 8.01 -0.93 -1.40
C SER A 44 7.40 0.43 -1.03
N GLU A 45 6.16 0.69 -1.41
CA GLU A 45 5.40 1.86 -0.99
C GLU A 45 5.20 1.85 0.54
N VAL A 46 4.81 0.69 1.11
CA VAL A 46 4.65 0.51 2.55
C VAL A 46 5.95 0.83 3.28
N ALA A 47 7.06 0.22 2.86
CA ALA A 47 8.36 0.43 3.51
C ALA A 47 8.77 1.91 3.54
N THR A 48 8.47 2.66 2.47
CA THR A 48 8.76 4.09 2.40
C THR A 48 7.92 4.90 3.38
N ILE A 49 6.62 4.64 3.46
CA ILE A 49 5.72 5.39 4.35
C ILE A 49 5.99 5.03 5.80
N VAL A 50 6.17 3.75 6.10
CA VAL A 50 6.48 3.24 7.43
C VAL A 50 7.77 3.84 7.99
N SER A 51 8.83 3.92 7.19
CA SER A 51 10.09 4.50 7.65
C SER A 51 9.96 5.98 8.04
N LYS A 52 9.20 6.75 7.27
CA LYS A 52 8.89 8.15 7.58
C LYS A 52 8.01 8.27 8.83
N PHE A 53 7.04 7.39 8.96
CA PHE A 53 6.15 7.31 10.12
C PHE A 53 6.94 7.03 11.41
N ARG A 54 7.80 6.02 11.41
CA ARG A 54 8.69 5.71 12.54
C ARG A 54 9.55 6.90 12.94
N LEU A 55 10.18 7.55 11.95
CA LEU A 55 11.04 8.70 12.21
C LEU A 55 10.27 9.83 12.87
N TYR A 56 9.07 10.14 12.37
CA TYR A 56 8.23 11.19 12.92
C TYR A 56 7.82 10.89 14.38
N PHE A 57 7.24 9.72 14.62
CA PHE A 57 6.76 9.37 15.96
C PHE A 57 7.90 9.17 16.96
N LYS A 58 9.04 8.61 16.50
CA LYS A 58 10.23 8.55 17.34
C LYS A 58 10.70 9.93 17.76
N ASN A 59 10.84 10.85 16.83
CA ASN A 59 11.23 12.24 17.15
C ASN A 59 10.20 12.92 18.08
N LEU A 60 8.92 12.68 17.87
CA LEU A 60 7.86 13.19 18.73
C LEU A 60 8.03 12.67 20.17
N HIS A 61 8.22 11.37 20.33
CA HIS A 61 8.41 10.73 21.64
C HIS A 61 9.71 11.17 22.31
N ASP A 62 10.81 11.26 21.57
CA ASP A 62 12.13 11.71 22.09
C ASP A 62 12.06 13.16 22.60
N ASN A 63 11.24 14.01 21.97
CA ASN A 63 11.10 15.42 22.35
C ASN A 63 10.06 15.66 23.47
N GLN A 64 9.00 14.86 23.52
CA GLN A 64 7.85 15.13 24.39
C GLN A 64 7.59 14.01 25.43
N GLY A 65 8.25 12.87 25.29
CA GLY A 65 8.07 11.70 26.15
C GLY A 65 6.72 10.99 25.93
N THR A 66 6.01 11.30 24.86
CA THR A 66 4.71 10.72 24.55
C THR A 66 4.40 10.81 23.06
N PHE A 67 3.58 9.90 22.53
CA PHE A 67 3.05 9.95 21.18
C PHE A 67 1.79 10.83 21.05
N SER A 68 1.17 11.17 22.15
CA SER A 68 0.03 12.08 22.21
C SER A 68 0.42 13.33 22.97
N THR A 69 0.17 14.49 22.37
CA THR A 69 0.27 15.75 23.07
C THR A 69 -1.13 16.28 23.33
N ALA A 70 -1.39 16.70 24.55
CA ALA A 70 -2.63 17.40 24.91
C ALA A 70 -2.72 18.79 24.24
N GLN A 71 -1.73 19.19 23.48
CA GLN A 71 -1.60 20.52 22.89
C GLN A 71 -1.51 20.42 21.36
N THR A 72 -2.56 20.74 20.71
CA THR A 72 -2.78 21.37 19.39
C THR A 72 -1.96 20.94 18.16
N LEU A 73 -0.90 20.19 18.27
CA LEU A 73 -0.10 19.64 17.15
C LEU A 73 -0.01 18.13 17.17
N ALA A 74 -0.80 17.51 18.03
CA ALA A 74 -0.79 16.07 18.15
C ALA A 74 -1.61 15.46 17.03
N PRO A 75 -1.13 14.38 16.45
CA PRO A 75 -1.99 13.52 15.68
C PRO A 75 -3.19 13.15 16.54
N SER A 76 -4.39 13.19 15.99
CA SER A 76 -5.60 12.78 16.70
C SER A 76 -5.44 11.32 17.17
N ALA A 77 -6.16 10.93 18.21
CA ALA A 77 -6.09 9.56 18.75
C ALA A 77 -6.29 8.47 17.68
N ALA A 78 -6.95 8.81 16.60
CA ALA A 78 -7.03 7.98 15.39
C ALA A 78 -7.04 8.86 14.16
N SER A 79 -6.36 8.44 13.10
CA SER A 79 -6.42 9.12 11.81
C SER A 79 -7.64 8.67 11.02
N ALA A 80 -8.10 9.52 10.09
CA ALA A 80 -8.92 9.07 9.00
C ALA A 80 -8.10 8.14 8.08
N VAL A 81 -8.80 7.27 7.36
CA VAL A 81 -8.16 6.48 6.30
C VAL A 81 -7.67 7.40 5.20
N ASN A 82 -6.42 7.28 4.81
CA ASN A 82 -5.83 8.07 3.73
C ASN A 82 -5.40 7.15 2.57
N PRO A 83 -5.81 7.39 1.33
CA PRO A 83 -6.72 8.44 0.89
C PRO A 83 -8.19 8.22 1.32
N SER A 84 -8.91 9.31 1.46
CA SER A 84 -10.35 9.31 1.74
C SER A 84 -11.09 10.03 0.59
N PRO A 85 -12.31 9.63 0.19
CA PRO A 85 -13.01 8.43 0.66
C PRO A 85 -12.24 7.17 0.28
N ALA A 86 -12.45 6.11 1.05
CA ALA A 86 -11.80 4.82 0.80
C ALA A 86 -12.25 4.26 -0.56
N ILE A 87 -11.50 4.57 -1.60
CA ILE A 87 -11.63 3.94 -2.90
C ILE A 87 -11.12 2.51 -2.77
N LEU A 88 -11.62 1.60 -3.60
CA LEU A 88 -11.20 0.20 -3.60
C LEU A 88 -9.68 0.06 -3.44
N PRO A 89 -9.20 -0.76 -2.50
CA PRO A 89 -7.78 -1.00 -2.32
C PRO A 89 -7.10 -1.41 -3.63
N GLY A 90 -5.88 -0.92 -3.84
CA GLY A 90 -5.13 -1.20 -5.07
C GLY A 90 -5.36 -0.21 -6.22
N GLN A 91 -6.38 0.64 -6.16
CA GLN A 91 -6.54 1.74 -7.11
C GLN A 91 -5.59 2.89 -6.74
N PRO A 92 -4.87 3.45 -7.75
CA PRO A 92 -4.02 4.62 -7.52
C PRO A 92 -4.87 5.80 -7.07
N SER A 93 -4.46 6.46 -6.00
CA SER A 93 -5.14 7.64 -5.48
C SER A 93 -4.12 8.61 -4.93
N PRO A 94 -4.36 9.93 -5.03
CA PRO A 94 -3.46 10.92 -4.47
C PRO A 94 -3.50 10.84 -2.94
N TRP A 95 -2.38 11.13 -2.31
CA TRP A 95 -2.33 11.35 -0.86
C TRP A 95 -3.12 12.61 -0.50
N MET A 96 -3.90 12.52 0.55
CA MET A 96 -4.69 13.65 1.05
C MET A 96 -4.02 14.25 2.28
N SER A 97 -3.24 15.32 2.08
CA SER A 97 -2.53 16.01 3.17
C SER A 97 -3.46 16.72 4.16
N ASN A 98 -4.71 17.00 3.74
CA ASN A 98 -5.73 17.62 4.58
C ASN A 98 -6.65 16.60 5.28
N ALA A 99 -6.39 15.32 5.17
CA ALA A 99 -7.21 14.31 5.85
C ALA A 99 -6.99 14.39 7.37
N ALA A 100 -8.07 14.23 8.14
CA ALA A 100 -8.03 14.32 9.59
C ALA A 100 -6.96 13.39 10.20
N GLY A 101 -6.13 13.92 11.07
CA GLY A 101 -5.01 13.20 11.69
C GLY A 101 -3.74 13.11 10.83
N TRP A 102 -3.76 13.57 9.59
CA TRP A 102 -2.61 13.52 8.67
C TRP A 102 -2.01 14.89 8.35
N THR A 103 -2.68 15.97 8.73
CA THR A 103 -2.26 17.36 8.47
C THR A 103 -0.91 17.72 9.06
N ASP A 104 -0.58 17.12 10.21
CA ASP A 104 0.62 17.44 10.98
C ASP A 104 1.81 16.54 10.65
N LEU A 105 1.60 15.56 9.76
CA LEU A 105 2.65 14.67 9.32
C LEU A 105 3.43 15.31 8.16
N PRO A 106 4.71 15.64 8.33
CA PRO A 106 5.47 16.46 7.37
C PRO A 106 6.00 15.68 6.17
N PHE A 107 5.37 14.57 5.81
CA PHE A 107 5.90 13.69 4.78
C PHE A 107 4.83 13.10 3.83
N PRO A 108 4.03 13.93 3.17
CA PRO A 108 3.16 13.38 2.14
C PRO A 108 4.01 12.59 1.13
N PRO A 109 3.60 11.37 0.75
CA PRO A 109 4.26 10.66 -0.34
C PRO A 109 4.08 11.45 -1.63
N GLU A 110 5.11 11.45 -2.46
CA GLU A 110 5.02 12.04 -3.80
C GLU A 110 4.28 11.07 -4.73
N GLY A 111 3.32 11.60 -5.49
CA GLY A 111 2.55 10.83 -6.46
C GLY A 111 1.33 10.10 -5.88
N SER A 112 0.85 9.14 -6.65
CA SER A 112 -0.31 8.34 -6.28
C SER A 112 0.11 7.12 -5.47
N ILE A 113 -0.60 6.86 -4.39
CA ILE A 113 -0.46 5.67 -3.56
C ILE A 113 -1.56 4.67 -3.88
N ARG A 114 -1.29 3.39 -3.63
CA ARG A 114 -2.22 2.28 -3.93
C ARG A 114 -2.78 1.63 -2.69
N LEU A 115 -2.11 1.80 -1.55
CA LEU A 115 -2.57 1.30 -0.28
C LEU A 115 -3.33 2.39 0.48
N ARG A 116 -4.09 1.96 1.47
CA ARG A 116 -4.82 2.81 2.40
C ARG A 116 -4.15 2.73 3.74
N TYR A 117 -3.86 3.87 4.31
CA TYR A 117 -3.13 4.01 5.56
C TYR A 117 -4.03 4.61 6.64
N TRP A 118 -3.87 4.16 7.85
CA TRP A 118 -4.42 4.80 9.05
C TRP A 118 -3.54 4.46 10.23
N TYR A 119 -3.63 5.25 11.27
CA TYR A 119 -2.95 4.96 12.53
C TYR A 119 -3.91 5.20 13.70
N THR A 120 -3.61 4.54 14.81
CA THR A 120 -4.25 4.75 16.11
C THR A 120 -3.17 4.95 17.15
N ILE A 121 -3.40 5.90 18.03
CA ILE A 121 -2.56 6.13 19.20
C ILE A 121 -3.10 5.29 20.34
N GLY A 122 -2.22 4.61 21.07
CA GLY A 122 -2.58 3.72 22.16
C GLY A 122 -3.23 4.44 23.33
N ALA A 123 -3.60 3.68 24.34
CA ALA A 123 -4.16 4.24 25.58
C ALA A 123 -3.08 5.01 26.35
N ALA A 124 -3.50 6.07 27.02
CA ALA A 124 -2.63 6.79 27.93
C ALA A 124 -2.37 5.96 29.20
N ASP A 125 -1.19 6.09 29.77
CA ASP A 125 -0.84 5.58 31.07
C ASP A 125 -1.44 6.44 32.21
N ASN A 126 -1.07 6.13 33.47
CA ASN A 126 -1.56 6.86 34.62
C ASN A 126 -1.12 8.34 34.65
N ASP A 127 -0.06 8.68 33.96
CA ASP A 127 0.48 10.04 33.83
C ASP A 127 -0.08 10.78 32.61
N GLY A 128 -1.01 10.16 31.88
CA GLY A 128 -1.61 10.70 30.65
C GLY A 128 -0.71 10.63 29.42
N ARG A 129 0.36 9.83 29.49
CA ARG A 129 1.31 9.65 28.38
C ARG A 129 0.96 8.43 27.56
N VAL A 130 1.21 8.51 26.26
CA VAL A 130 1.01 7.40 25.34
C VAL A 130 2.36 6.96 24.81
N HIS A 131 2.63 5.68 24.89
CA HIS A 131 3.89 5.07 24.50
C HIS A 131 3.77 4.09 23.31
N ASP A 132 2.56 3.91 22.79
CA ASP A 132 2.30 3.01 21.67
C ASP A 132 1.53 3.71 20.58
N VAL A 133 1.91 3.45 19.32
CA VAL A 133 1.18 3.89 18.14
C VAL A 133 1.14 2.76 17.11
N THR A 134 -0.03 2.49 16.59
CA THR A 134 -0.23 1.44 15.57
C THR A 134 -0.47 2.10 14.22
N LEU A 135 0.37 1.77 13.24
CA LEU A 135 0.17 2.09 11.84
C LEU A 135 -0.34 0.86 11.10
N GLN A 136 -1.32 1.05 10.25
CA GLN A 136 -1.83 0.00 9.39
C GLN A 136 -1.87 0.46 7.93
N ALA A 137 -1.60 -0.49 7.03
CA ALA A 137 -1.75 -0.30 5.59
C ALA A 137 -2.55 -1.47 5.01
N CYS A 138 -3.54 -1.16 4.20
CA CYS A 138 -4.40 -2.16 3.55
C CYS A 138 -4.37 -1.98 2.04
N GLY A 139 -4.34 -3.10 1.32
CA GLY A 139 -4.31 -3.10 -0.13
C GLY A 139 -4.98 -4.31 -0.76
N SER A 140 -5.06 -4.27 -2.08
CA SER A 140 -5.49 -5.39 -2.89
C SER A 140 -4.46 -5.60 -4.00
N PHE A 141 -3.80 -6.75 -3.97
CA PHE A 141 -2.80 -7.11 -4.96
C PHE A 141 -3.37 -8.10 -5.97
N PRO A 142 -3.20 -7.86 -7.27
CA PRO A 142 -3.64 -8.78 -8.29
C PRO A 142 -2.99 -10.17 -8.13
N GLY A 143 -3.80 -11.23 -8.14
CA GLY A 143 -3.30 -12.61 -8.08
C GLY A 143 -3.03 -13.16 -6.68
N PHE A 144 -3.32 -12.42 -5.61
CA PHE A 144 -3.12 -12.85 -4.22
C PHE A 144 -4.40 -13.36 -3.52
N GLY A 145 -5.38 -13.76 -4.28
CA GLY A 145 -6.62 -14.29 -3.73
C GLY A 145 -7.73 -13.24 -3.51
N PRO A 146 -8.84 -13.63 -2.91
CA PRO A 146 -9.97 -12.73 -2.68
C PRO A 146 -9.67 -11.70 -1.61
N ASN A 147 -10.36 -10.56 -1.67
CA ASN A 147 -10.29 -9.50 -0.66
C ASN A 147 -11.11 -9.90 0.57
N THR A 148 -10.52 -10.69 1.46
CA THR A 148 -11.17 -11.23 2.67
C THR A 148 -10.60 -10.69 3.97
N ILE A 149 -9.45 -10.00 3.92
CA ILE A 149 -8.82 -9.42 5.10
C ILE A 149 -9.54 -8.12 5.44
N PRO A 150 -10.16 -8.02 6.63
CA PRO A 150 -10.84 -6.80 7.05
C PRO A 150 -9.83 -5.68 7.30
N CYS A 151 -10.15 -4.51 6.75
CA CYS A 151 -9.38 -3.29 6.92
C CYS A 151 -10.20 -2.24 7.64
N THR A 152 -9.56 -1.26 8.25
CA THR A 152 -10.27 -0.14 8.87
C THR A 152 -11.10 0.63 7.85
N GLY A 153 -12.21 1.18 8.28
CA GLY A 153 -13.16 1.91 7.42
C GLY A 153 -14.13 1.01 6.64
N GLY A 154 -14.29 -0.26 7.05
CA GLY A 154 -15.26 -1.20 6.45
C GLY A 154 -14.82 -1.76 5.10
N MET A 155 -13.56 -1.60 4.74
CA MET A 155 -12.97 -2.16 3.53
C MET A 155 -12.48 -3.59 3.74
N THR A 156 -12.33 -4.32 2.65
CA THR A 156 -11.63 -5.60 2.63
C THR A 156 -10.51 -5.55 1.60
N GLY A 157 -9.37 -6.12 1.94
CA GLY A 157 -8.22 -6.29 1.06
C GLY A 157 -7.74 -7.73 1.03
N ASN A 158 -6.72 -8.00 0.28
CA ASN A 158 -5.97 -9.25 0.33
C ASN A 158 -4.54 -9.06 0.87
N TYR A 159 -4.24 -7.86 1.34
CA TYR A 159 -2.98 -7.48 1.96
C TYR A 159 -3.25 -6.55 3.14
N LEU A 160 -2.65 -6.84 4.28
CA LEU A 160 -2.66 -6.01 5.48
C LEU A 160 -1.26 -6.00 6.09
N TYR A 161 -0.74 -4.83 6.32
CA TYR A 161 0.45 -4.56 7.11
C TYR A 161 0.04 -3.82 8.38
N THR A 162 0.49 -4.29 9.51
CA THR A 162 0.29 -3.65 10.81
C THR A 162 1.62 -3.52 11.53
N GLU A 163 1.92 -2.35 12.02
CA GLU A 163 3.10 -2.07 12.82
C GLU A 163 2.71 -1.38 14.11
N LEU A 164 3.14 -1.95 15.21
CA LEU A 164 3.05 -1.37 16.53
C LEU A 164 4.41 -0.79 16.90
N LEU A 165 4.50 0.53 16.99
CA LEU A 165 5.70 1.26 17.41
C LEU A 165 5.60 1.61 18.87
N HIS A 166 6.63 1.26 19.63
CA HIS A 166 6.76 1.55 21.07
C HIS A 166 7.63 2.79 21.32
N GLY A 167 7.38 3.46 22.45
CA GLY A 167 8.13 4.65 22.85
C GLY A 167 9.64 4.45 23.01
N ASN A 168 10.07 3.23 23.32
CA ASN A 168 11.48 2.87 23.38
C ASN A 168 12.15 2.73 21.99
N GLY A 169 11.38 2.91 20.90
CA GLY A 169 11.85 2.80 19.53
C GLY A 169 11.85 1.37 18.97
N THR A 170 11.42 0.37 19.73
CA THR A 170 11.15 -0.97 19.20
C THR A 170 9.82 -1.01 18.46
N TYR A 171 9.65 -1.98 17.59
CA TYR A 171 8.39 -2.15 16.87
C TYR A 171 8.11 -3.62 16.58
N ASP A 172 6.82 -3.95 16.58
CA ASP A 172 6.31 -5.26 16.18
C ASP A 172 5.58 -5.15 14.85
N VAL A 173 5.81 -6.10 13.94
CA VAL A 173 5.20 -6.10 12.61
C VAL A 173 4.40 -7.37 12.40
N VAL A 174 3.20 -7.20 11.88
CA VAL A 174 2.36 -8.26 11.34
C VAL A 174 2.02 -7.94 9.90
N GLU A 175 2.36 -8.83 8.99
CA GLU A 175 2.07 -8.70 7.57
C GLU A 175 1.25 -9.92 7.11
N LEU A 176 0.13 -9.66 6.44
CA LEU A 176 -0.78 -10.68 5.93
C LEU A 176 -1.04 -10.45 4.43
N PRO A 177 -0.96 -11.49 3.58
CA PRO A 177 -0.40 -12.80 3.91
C PRO A 177 1.11 -12.72 4.15
N ASP A 178 1.62 -13.65 4.93
CA ASP A 178 3.06 -13.85 5.11
C ASP A 178 3.65 -14.41 3.80
N PHE A 179 4.66 -13.70 3.21
CA PHE A 179 5.24 -14.03 1.90
C PHE A 179 6.67 -14.54 2.03
#